data_72d98f3edab78b4995bef63b77a0f35d
#
_entry.id   72d98f3edab78b4995bef63b77a0f35d
#
_cell.length_a   1.000
_cell.length_b   1.000
_cell.length_c   1.000
_cell.angle_alpha   90.00
_cell.angle_beta   90.00
_cell.angle_gamma   90.00
#
_symmetry.space_group_name_H-M   'P 1'
#
loop_
_entity.id
_entity.type
_entity.pdbx_description
1 polymer ?
#
loop_
_entity_poly.entity_id
_entity_poly.type
_entity_poly.pdbx_seq_one_letter_code
_entity_poly.pdbx_strand_id
1 'polypeptide(L)'
;MLVNLLFAGLGGFIGAGCRFLAGELLKFSHFPLATLGVNVLGSFIISVLFCLNLSQSARVFLVVGILGGFTTFSSFSLDSVKFLLEGELIKGFLNIFLNLILCLLASYLGILLGKNL
;
A
#
# COMPACT_ATOMS: atom_id res chain seq x y z
N MET A 1 4.80 0.75 -25.26
CA MET A 1 5.67 0.91 -24.08
C MET A 1 5.64 2.33 -23.53
N LEU A 2 5.88 3.33 -24.36
CA LEU A 2 5.93 4.72 -23.90
C LEU A 2 4.61 5.18 -23.27
N VAL A 3 3.47 4.86 -23.89
CA VAL A 3 2.16 5.21 -23.35
C VAL A 3 1.94 4.59 -21.99
N ASN A 4 2.33 3.32 -21.81
CA ASN A 4 2.20 2.65 -20.52
C ASN A 4 3.14 3.25 -19.47
N LEU A 5 4.33 3.71 -19.87
CA LEU A 5 5.23 4.43 -18.98
C LEU A 5 4.58 5.71 -18.47
N LEU A 6 3.91 6.46 -19.36
CA LEU A 6 3.19 7.67 -18.97
C LEU A 6 2.03 7.35 -18.03
N PHE A 7 1.27 6.29 -18.31
CA PHE A 7 0.20 5.85 -17.40
C PHE A 7 0.75 5.48 -16.02
N ALA A 8 1.85 4.76 -15.97
CA ALA A 8 2.50 4.42 -14.70
C ALA A 8 2.91 5.68 -13.94
N GLY A 9 3.51 6.64 -14.65
CA GLY A 9 3.95 7.90 -14.04
C GLY A 9 2.78 8.74 -13.53
N LEU A 10 1.72 8.89 -14.32
CA LEU A 10 0.53 9.63 -13.90
C LEU A 10 -0.15 8.96 -12.71
N GLY A 11 -0.29 7.65 -12.77
CA GLY A 11 -0.85 6.88 -11.65
C GLY A 11 0.00 7.02 -10.40
N GLY A 12 1.33 6.96 -10.56
CA GLY A 12 2.26 7.14 -9.44
C GLY A 12 2.14 8.52 -8.81
N PHE A 13 1.96 9.55 -9.62
CA PHE A 13 1.71 10.90 -9.14
C PHE A 13 0.47 10.91 -8.22
N ILE A 14 -0.63 10.33 -8.69
CA ILE A 14 -1.87 10.27 -7.91
C ILE A 14 -1.68 9.44 -6.63
N GLY A 15 -1.08 8.25 -6.76
CA GLY A 15 -0.89 7.35 -5.64
C GLY A 15 0.01 7.92 -4.56
N ALA A 16 1.13 8.51 -4.96
CA ALA A 16 2.06 9.13 -4.02
C ALA A 16 1.43 10.34 -3.34
N GLY A 17 0.63 11.12 -4.09
CA GLY A 17 -0.11 12.24 -3.51
C GLY A 17 -1.11 11.78 -2.46
N CYS A 18 -1.85 10.72 -2.74
CA CYS A 18 -2.80 10.14 -1.78
C CYS A 18 -2.07 9.61 -0.54
N ARG A 19 -0.91 8.96 -0.72
CA ARG A 19 -0.11 8.49 0.41
C ARG A 19 0.39 9.65 1.28
N PHE A 20 0.86 10.71 0.65
CA PHE A 20 1.29 11.91 1.39
C PHE A 20 0.12 12.47 2.20
N LEU A 21 -1.06 12.57 1.59
CA LEU A 21 -2.24 13.09 2.26
C LEU A 21 -2.64 12.21 3.45
N ALA A 22 -2.60 10.89 3.29
CA ALA A 22 -2.85 9.97 4.39
C ALA A 22 -1.89 10.21 5.54
N GLY A 23 -0.61 10.45 5.24
CA GLY A 23 0.40 10.77 6.24
C GLY A 23 0.06 12.04 7.01
N GLU A 24 -0.39 13.07 6.31
CA GLU A 24 -0.79 14.33 6.96
C GLU A 24 -2.02 14.16 7.84
N LEU A 25 -3.00 13.38 7.39
CA LEU A 25 -4.24 13.18 8.14
C LEU A 25 -4.06 12.30 9.38
N LEU A 26 -3.08 11.38 9.36
CA LEU A 26 -2.88 10.39 10.42
C LEU A 26 -1.60 10.63 11.23
N LYS A 27 -1.00 11.80 11.13
CA LYS A 27 0.27 12.10 11.83
C LYS A 27 0.10 12.33 13.33
N PHE A 28 -1.13 12.32 13.84
CA PHE A 28 -1.40 12.50 15.27
C PHE A 28 -0.91 11.33 16.11
N SER A 29 -0.61 10.19 15.50
CA SER A 29 -0.19 8.99 16.21
C SER A 29 1.33 8.82 16.15
N HIS A 30 1.93 8.35 17.25
CA HIS A 30 3.34 7.98 17.28
C HIS A 30 3.61 6.67 16.54
N PHE A 31 2.59 5.86 16.36
CA PHE A 31 2.66 4.65 15.56
C PHE A 31 2.37 5.00 14.10
N PRO A 32 3.07 4.38 13.12
CA PRO A 32 2.91 4.74 11.70
C PRO A 32 1.61 4.20 11.11
N LEU A 33 0.48 4.77 11.54
CA LEU A 33 -0.85 4.35 11.09
C LEU A 33 -1.07 4.63 9.61
N ALA A 34 -0.52 5.72 9.10
CA ALA A 34 -0.68 6.05 7.68
C ALA A 34 -0.05 4.97 6.80
N THR A 35 1.18 4.55 7.10
CA THR A 35 1.87 3.51 6.36
C THR A 35 1.11 2.18 6.44
N LEU A 36 0.69 1.81 7.64
CA LEU A 36 -0.09 0.59 7.82
C LEU A 36 -1.40 0.67 7.03
N GLY A 37 -2.10 1.78 7.13
CA GLY A 37 -3.39 1.97 6.47
C GLY A 37 -3.29 1.90 4.95
N VAL A 38 -2.32 2.61 4.34
CA VAL A 38 -2.18 2.59 2.87
C VAL A 38 -1.75 1.21 2.39
N ASN A 39 -0.89 0.51 3.15
CA ASN A 39 -0.46 -0.82 2.77
C ASN A 39 -1.59 -1.84 2.84
N VAL A 40 -2.40 -1.79 3.91
CA VAL A 40 -3.55 -2.69 4.06
C VAL A 40 -4.60 -2.41 3.00
N LEU A 41 -4.98 -1.15 2.83
CA LEU A 41 -5.98 -0.76 1.84
C LEU A 41 -5.51 -1.09 0.43
N GLY A 42 -4.24 -0.78 0.12
CA GLY A 42 -3.67 -1.07 -1.19
C GLY A 42 -3.60 -2.57 -1.47
N SER A 43 -3.27 -3.37 -0.45
CA SER A 43 -3.23 -4.83 -0.58
C SER A 43 -4.62 -5.41 -0.88
N PHE A 44 -5.65 -4.85 -0.25
CA PHE A 44 -7.03 -5.24 -0.54
C PHE A 44 -7.41 -4.89 -1.98
N ILE A 45 -7.17 -3.63 -2.37
CA ILE A 45 -7.58 -3.13 -3.69
C ILE A 45 -6.85 -3.87 -4.81
N ILE A 46 -5.53 -4.10 -4.67
CA ILE A 46 -4.78 -4.78 -5.73
C ILE A 46 -5.31 -6.20 -5.95
N SER A 47 -5.74 -6.86 -4.89
CA SER A 47 -6.29 -8.21 -4.97
C SER A 47 -7.66 -8.23 -5.64
N VAL A 48 -8.50 -7.23 -5.37
CA VAL A 48 -9.77 -7.08 -6.09
C VAL A 48 -9.50 -6.85 -7.57
N LEU A 49 -8.60 -5.93 -7.90
CA LEU A 49 -8.27 -5.61 -9.29
C LEU A 49 -7.68 -6.81 -10.03
N PHE A 50 -6.94 -7.66 -9.34
CA PHE A 50 -6.37 -8.87 -9.91
C PHE A 50 -7.46 -9.78 -10.50
N CYS A 51 -8.62 -9.82 -9.88
CA CYS A 51 -9.73 -10.66 -10.32
C CYS A 51 -10.52 -10.07 -11.50
N LEU A 52 -10.33 -8.78 -11.81
CA LEU A 52 -11.06 -8.10 -12.86
C LEU A 52 -10.35 -8.23 -14.21
N ASN A 53 -11.14 -8.22 -15.28
CA ASN A 53 -10.61 -8.31 -16.63
C ASN A 53 -10.28 -6.91 -17.15
N LEU A 54 -9.13 -6.39 -16.71
CA LEU A 54 -8.69 -5.05 -17.08
C LEU A 54 -7.79 -5.10 -18.32
N SER A 55 -7.87 -4.03 -19.14
CA SER A 55 -6.90 -3.85 -20.22
C SER A 55 -5.50 -3.66 -19.65
N GLN A 56 -4.47 -3.86 -20.49
CA GLN A 56 -3.09 -3.67 -20.07
C GLN A 56 -2.85 -2.24 -19.58
N SER A 57 -3.35 -1.25 -20.31
CA SER A 57 -3.17 0.16 -19.93
C SER A 57 -3.87 0.49 -18.62
N ALA A 58 -5.07 -0.03 -18.41
CA ALA A 58 -5.80 0.17 -17.15
C ALA A 58 -5.03 -0.48 -15.99
N ARG A 59 -4.51 -1.67 -16.19
CA ARG A 59 -3.73 -2.37 -15.16
C ARG A 59 -2.46 -1.60 -14.80
N VAL A 60 -1.75 -1.09 -15.82
CA VAL A 60 -0.54 -0.30 -15.58
C VAL A 60 -0.88 0.97 -14.80
N PHE A 61 -1.94 1.68 -15.20
CA PHE A 61 -2.34 2.91 -14.52
C PHE A 61 -2.76 2.66 -13.07
N LEU A 62 -3.62 1.67 -12.84
CA LEU A 62 -4.19 1.41 -11.52
C LEU A 62 -3.21 0.67 -10.60
N VAL A 63 -2.58 -0.41 -11.08
CA VAL A 63 -1.77 -1.28 -10.23
C VAL A 63 -0.35 -0.75 -10.12
N VAL A 64 0.34 -0.59 -11.25
CA VAL A 64 1.73 -0.14 -11.22
C VAL A 64 1.80 1.33 -10.80
N GLY A 65 0.90 2.16 -11.34
CA GLY A 65 0.88 3.59 -11.06
C GLY A 65 0.28 3.91 -9.71
N ILE A 66 -1.05 3.90 -9.63
CA ILE A 66 -1.75 4.39 -8.44
C ILE A 66 -1.37 3.57 -7.22
N LEU A 67 -1.56 2.26 -7.23
CA LEU A 67 -1.28 1.44 -6.06
C LEU A 67 0.22 1.35 -5.77
N GLY A 68 1.05 1.34 -6.82
CA GLY A 68 2.50 1.35 -6.66
C GLY A 68 3.01 2.60 -5.94
N GLY A 69 2.41 3.76 -6.21
CA GLY A 69 2.74 5.00 -5.51
C GLY A 69 2.07 5.13 -4.16
N PHE A 70 0.90 4.51 -4.00
CA PHE A 70 0.09 4.60 -2.76
C PHE A 70 0.67 3.75 -1.64
N THR A 71 1.11 2.52 -1.92
CA THR A 71 1.69 1.61 -0.91
C THR A 71 3.18 1.83 -0.80
N THR A 72 3.77 1.42 0.34
CA THR A 72 5.20 1.63 0.55
C THR A 72 5.80 0.58 1.47
N PHE A 73 6.72 -0.20 0.90
CA PHE A 73 7.52 -1.12 1.69
C PHE A 73 8.67 -0.39 2.39
N SER A 74 9.24 0.62 1.74
CA SER A 74 10.41 1.33 2.27
C SER A 74 10.10 2.10 3.55
N SER A 75 8.94 2.75 3.62
CA SER A 75 8.54 3.45 4.85
C SER A 75 8.31 2.46 5.99
N PHE A 76 7.64 1.34 5.70
CA PHE A 76 7.45 0.26 6.66
C PHE A 76 8.77 -0.26 7.20
N SER A 77 9.74 -0.50 6.32
CA SER A 77 11.07 -1.00 6.69
C SER A 77 11.79 0.00 7.58
N LEU A 78 11.82 1.26 7.18
CA LEU A 78 12.51 2.30 7.93
C LEU A 78 11.89 2.48 9.32
N ASP A 79 10.57 2.57 9.39
CA ASP A 79 9.87 2.76 10.67
C ASP A 79 10.14 1.60 11.62
N SER A 80 10.11 0.37 11.11
CA SER A 80 10.37 -0.82 11.92
C SER A 80 11.79 -0.81 12.49
N VAL A 81 12.78 -0.52 11.65
CA VAL A 81 14.18 -0.48 12.08
C VAL A 81 14.42 0.65 13.09
N LYS A 82 13.80 1.81 12.86
CA LYS A 82 13.91 2.93 13.81
C LYS A 82 13.40 2.56 15.19
N PHE A 83 12.24 1.92 15.27
CA PHE A 83 11.71 1.46 16.57
C PHE A 83 12.70 0.51 17.26
N LEU A 84 13.24 -0.46 16.51
CA LEU A 84 14.16 -1.43 17.09
C LEU A 84 15.44 -0.76 17.57
N LEU A 85 15.98 0.21 16.82
CA LEU A 85 17.19 0.93 17.20
C LEU A 85 16.98 1.86 18.40
N GLU A 86 15.76 2.38 18.55
CA GLU A 86 15.41 3.26 19.67
C GLU A 86 15.05 2.47 20.94
N GLY A 87 15.13 1.15 20.89
CA GLY A 87 14.80 0.29 22.03
C GLY A 87 13.30 0.05 22.20
N GLU A 88 12.47 0.49 21.27
CA GLU A 88 11.03 0.29 21.31
C GLU A 88 10.66 -1.02 20.61
N LEU A 89 11.06 -2.13 21.23
CA LEU A 89 10.96 -3.45 20.61
C LEU A 89 9.51 -3.87 20.34
N ILE A 90 8.60 -3.54 21.26
CA ILE A 90 7.17 -3.90 21.08
C ILE A 90 6.60 -3.20 19.88
N LYS A 91 6.86 -1.88 19.74
CA LYS A 91 6.37 -1.12 18.59
C LYS A 91 6.99 -1.62 17.28
N GLY A 92 8.29 -1.96 17.32
CA GLY A 92 8.98 -2.47 16.14
C GLY A 92 8.39 -3.80 15.65
N PHE A 93 8.27 -4.76 16.56
CA PHE A 93 7.69 -6.06 16.21
C PHE A 93 6.22 -5.93 15.86
N LEU A 94 5.48 -5.09 16.57
CA LEU A 94 4.06 -4.86 16.25
C LEU A 94 3.89 -4.28 14.85
N ASN A 95 4.74 -3.32 14.48
CA ASN A 95 4.68 -2.73 13.14
C ASN A 95 4.96 -3.80 12.07
N ILE A 96 5.96 -4.65 12.29
CA ILE A 96 6.30 -5.73 11.36
C ILE A 96 5.13 -6.70 11.22
N PHE A 97 4.60 -7.20 12.34
CA PHE A 97 3.54 -8.20 12.30
C PHE A 97 2.25 -7.66 11.75
N LEU A 98 1.85 -6.43 12.15
CA LEU A 98 0.61 -5.85 11.65
C LEU A 98 0.66 -5.62 10.13
N ASN A 99 1.77 -5.08 9.62
CA ASN A 99 1.89 -4.90 8.18
C ASN A 99 1.82 -6.23 7.45
N LEU A 100 2.58 -7.24 7.88
CA LEU A 100 2.60 -8.53 7.20
C LEU A 100 1.26 -9.24 7.29
N ILE A 101 0.71 -9.38 8.49
CA ILE A 101 -0.50 -10.18 8.69
C ILE A 101 -1.71 -9.48 8.09
N LEU A 102 -1.89 -8.19 8.37
CA LEU A 102 -3.08 -7.48 7.89
C LEU A 102 -3.04 -7.29 6.38
N CYS A 103 -1.87 -7.08 5.77
CA CYS A 103 -1.78 -6.95 4.32
C CYS A 103 -2.06 -8.28 3.63
N LEU A 104 -1.53 -9.38 4.15
CA LEU A 104 -1.80 -10.70 3.58
C LEU A 104 -3.27 -11.07 3.73
N LEU A 105 -3.85 -10.79 4.89
CA LEU A 105 -5.28 -11.03 5.13
C LEU A 105 -6.15 -10.16 4.22
N ALA A 106 -5.80 -8.88 4.08
CA ALA A 106 -6.52 -7.97 3.19
C ALA A 106 -6.46 -8.44 1.74
N SER A 107 -5.29 -8.94 1.30
CA SER A 107 -5.15 -9.49 -0.06
C SER A 107 -6.04 -10.72 -0.25
N TYR A 108 -6.08 -11.60 0.74
CA TYR A 108 -6.93 -12.78 0.68
C TYR A 108 -8.41 -12.38 0.56
N LEU A 109 -8.84 -11.45 1.42
CA LEU A 109 -10.24 -10.98 1.40
C LEU A 109 -10.55 -10.26 0.10
N GLY A 110 -9.59 -9.51 -0.45
CA GLY A 110 -9.77 -8.84 -1.74
C GLY A 110 -9.99 -9.82 -2.87
N ILE A 111 -9.27 -10.95 -2.87
CA ILE A 111 -9.48 -12.00 -3.86
C ILE A 111 -10.87 -12.63 -3.70
N LEU A 112 -11.28 -12.91 -2.46
CA LEU A 112 -12.60 -13.49 -2.22
C LEU A 112 -13.70 -12.56 -2.72
N LEU A 113 -13.58 -11.26 -2.47
CA LEU A 113 -14.55 -10.28 -2.99
C LEU A 113 -14.48 -10.19 -4.51
N GLY A 114 -13.28 -10.09 -5.05
CA GLY A 114 -13.08 -9.92 -6.50
C GLY A 114 -13.61 -11.08 -7.32
N LYS A 115 -13.51 -12.30 -6.81
CA LYS A 115 -14.03 -13.49 -7.49
C LYS A 115 -15.54 -13.44 -7.68
N ASN A 116 -16.24 -12.69 -6.84
CA ASN A 116 -17.69 -12.60 -6.88
C ASN A 116 -18.19 -11.38 -7.67
N LEU A 117 -17.28 -10.62 -8.24
CA LEU A 117 -17.61 -9.48 -9.10
C LEU A 117 -17.56 -9.86 -10.62
#